data_23b1aaf28aeef500d7d6baf19ca92478
#
_entry.id   23b1aaf28aeef500d7d6baf19ca92478
#
_cell.length_a   1.000
_cell.length_b   1.000
_cell.length_c   1.000
_cell.angle_alpha   90.00
_cell.angle_beta   90.00
_cell.angle_gamma   90.00
#
_symmetry.space_group_name_H-M   'P 1'
#
loop_
_entity.id
_entity.type
_entity.pdbx_description
1 polymer ?
#
loop_
_entity_poly.entity_id
_entity_poly.type
_entity_poly.pdbx_seq_one_letter_code
_entity_poly.pdbx_strand_id
1 'polypeptide(L)'
;KIGFVLTQNDTIIGYTALIINDEPDYINIEGRWLSDQDFVVYHRVAVSEEFLAKGMAKKMIKLIEQYALSKNIYSLKADTNHDNIPMMKIFEKLGYSFCGIVYIRKSPRRAYEKVLKK
;
A
#
# COMPACT_ATOMS: atom_id res chain seq x y z
N LYS A 1 -5.57 -9.83 -9.98
CA LYS A 1 -4.62 -9.78 -8.86
C LYS A 1 -3.23 -10.09 -9.34
N ILE A 2 -2.31 -9.22 -9.06
CA ILE A 2 -0.93 -9.35 -9.52
C ILE A 2 -0.03 -9.41 -8.29
N GLY A 3 0.91 -10.36 -8.29
CA GLY A 3 1.93 -10.44 -7.26
C GLY A 3 3.21 -9.77 -7.74
N PHE A 4 3.84 -8.98 -6.85
CA PHE A 4 5.16 -8.42 -7.09
C PHE A 4 6.13 -9.03 -6.11
N VAL A 5 7.31 -9.38 -6.60
CA VAL A 5 8.40 -9.81 -5.73
C VAL A 5 9.56 -8.85 -5.90
N LEU A 6 10.24 -8.59 -4.80
CA LEU A 6 11.48 -7.82 -4.80
C LEU A 6 12.62 -8.81 -4.61
N THR A 7 13.58 -8.80 -5.54
CA THR A 7 14.71 -9.74 -5.48
C THR A 7 16.03 -9.00 -5.37
N GLN A 8 16.99 -9.66 -4.78
CA GLN A 8 18.37 -9.20 -4.74
C GLN A 8 19.26 -10.42 -4.90
N ASN A 9 20.12 -10.43 -5.93
CA ASN A 9 21.00 -11.54 -6.23
C ASN A 9 20.24 -12.88 -6.32
N ASP A 10 19.11 -12.86 -7.06
CA ASP A 10 18.21 -14.00 -7.26
C ASP A 10 17.52 -14.52 -6.00
N THR A 11 17.62 -13.77 -4.89
CA THR A 11 16.92 -14.10 -3.65
C THR A 11 15.69 -13.22 -3.51
N ILE A 12 14.54 -13.82 -3.20
CA ILE A 12 13.33 -13.07 -2.93
C ILE A 12 13.44 -12.45 -1.54
N ILE A 13 13.41 -11.12 -1.46
CA ILE A 13 13.52 -10.40 -0.21
C ILE A 13 12.23 -9.68 0.18
N GLY A 14 11.25 -9.63 -0.71
CA GLY A 14 9.97 -9.01 -0.41
C GLY A 14 8.88 -9.44 -1.37
N TYR A 15 7.63 -9.24 -0.94
CA TYR A 15 6.45 -9.60 -1.71
C TYR A 15 5.30 -8.65 -1.42
N THR A 16 4.47 -8.38 -2.42
CA THR A 16 3.22 -7.67 -2.25
C THR A 16 2.22 -8.14 -3.30
N ALA A 17 0.94 -8.02 -3.00
CA ALA A 17 -0.13 -8.33 -3.94
C ALA A 17 -0.84 -7.03 -4.33
N LEU A 18 -1.10 -6.85 -5.63
CA LEU A 18 -1.76 -5.67 -6.17
C LEU A 18 -3.11 -6.02 -6.77
N ILE A 19 -4.09 -5.14 -6.56
CA ILE A 19 -5.43 -5.26 -7.13
C ILE A 19 -5.85 -3.88 -7.65
N ILE A 20 -6.45 -3.83 -8.83
CA ILE A 20 -6.94 -2.58 -9.42
C ILE A 20 -8.44 -2.49 -9.20
N ASN A 21 -8.90 -1.40 -8.56
CA ASN A 21 -10.32 -1.06 -8.38
C ASN A 21 -11.18 -2.14 -7.73
N ASP A 22 -10.60 -3.10 -7.04
CA ASP A 22 -11.36 -4.22 -6.51
C ASP A 22 -11.00 -4.49 -5.05
N GLU A 23 -11.58 -3.68 -4.16
CA GLU A 23 -11.47 -3.90 -2.73
C GLU A 23 -12.78 -3.54 -2.07
N PRO A 24 -13.73 -4.51 -1.99
CA PRO A 24 -15.06 -4.24 -1.44
C PRO A 24 -15.05 -3.69 -0.01
N ASP A 25 -14.08 -4.09 0.80
CA ASP A 25 -14.00 -3.64 2.19
C ASP A 25 -13.64 -2.16 2.32
N TYR A 26 -13.17 -1.52 1.24
CA TYR A 26 -12.82 -0.11 1.25
C TYR A 26 -14.03 0.81 0.97
N ILE A 27 -15.13 0.25 0.48
CA ILE A 27 -16.32 1.04 0.13
C ILE A 27 -16.93 1.69 1.38
N ASN A 28 -16.95 0.98 2.49
CA ASN A 28 -17.60 1.42 3.72
C ASN A 28 -16.61 2.01 4.73
N ILE A 29 -15.65 2.80 4.27
CA ILE A 29 -14.68 3.42 5.15
C ILE A 29 -15.36 4.32 6.17
N GLU A 30 -14.92 4.23 7.42
CA GLU A 30 -15.27 5.21 8.46
C GLU A 30 -14.28 6.35 8.34
N GLY A 31 -14.66 7.36 7.59
CA GLY A 31 -13.79 8.45 7.20
C GLY A 31 -14.06 8.79 5.74
N ARG A 32 -13.04 9.27 5.06
CA ARG A 32 -13.17 9.69 3.67
C ARG A 32 -11.88 9.49 2.91
N TRP A 33 -11.96 8.78 1.77
CA TRP A 33 -10.85 8.72 0.84
C TRP A 33 -10.57 10.11 0.24
N LEU A 34 -9.32 10.32 -0.19
CA LEU A 34 -8.91 11.61 -0.78
C LEU A 34 -9.53 11.84 -2.14
N SER A 35 -9.80 10.78 -2.90
CA SER A 35 -10.25 10.91 -4.27
C SER A 35 -11.21 9.78 -4.62
N ASP A 36 -11.94 9.99 -5.73
CA ASP A 36 -12.90 9.02 -6.26
C ASP A 36 -12.48 8.67 -7.69
N GLN A 37 -11.32 8.10 -7.84
CA GLN A 37 -10.73 7.76 -9.13
C GLN A 37 -10.24 6.33 -9.10
N ASP A 38 -9.78 5.83 -10.25
CA ASP A 38 -9.17 4.51 -10.33
C ASP A 38 -7.98 4.43 -9.36
N PHE A 39 -7.81 3.29 -8.73
CA PHE A 39 -6.78 3.13 -7.72
C PHE A 39 -6.15 1.74 -7.77
N VAL A 40 -4.92 1.67 -7.29
CA VAL A 40 -4.23 0.42 -7.03
C VAL A 40 -4.25 0.20 -5.52
N VAL A 41 -4.70 -0.97 -5.10
CA VAL A 41 -4.62 -1.42 -3.71
C VAL A 41 -3.47 -2.41 -3.61
N TYR A 42 -2.63 -2.27 -2.61
CA TYR A 42 -1.61 -3.28 -2.36
C TYR A 42 -1.73 -3.82 -0.94
N HIS A 43 -1.53 -5.12 -0.83
CA HIS A 43 -1.65 -5.85 0.42
C HIS A 43 -0.37 -6.61 0.72
N ARG A 44 -0.14 -6.86 2.01
CA ARG A 44 0.92 -7.76 2.45
C ARG A 44 2.30 -7.35 1.94
N VAL A 45 2.63 -6.09 2.16
CA VAL A 45 4.01 -5.67 1.91
C VAL A 45 4.88 -6.39 2.94
N ALA A 46 5.44 -7.49 2.52
CA ALA A 46 6.26 -8.34 3.38
C ALA A 46 7.70 -8.25 2.91
N VAL A 47 8.57 -7.85 3.83
CA VAL A 47 10.01 -7.78 3.58
C VAL A 47 10.68 -8.48 4.75
N SER A 48 11.69 -9.31 4.48
CA SER A 48 12.38 -9.98 5.57
C SER A 48 12.99 -8.96 6.53
N GLU A 49 13.05 -9.30 7.83
CA GLU A 49 13.51 -8.36 8.86
C GLU A 49 14.89 -7.81 8.55
N GLU A 50 15.76 -8.62 8.00
CA GLU A 50 17.10 -8.20 7.61
C GLU A 50 17.08 -7.01 6.65
N PHE A 51 16.11 -6.97 5.73
CA PHE A 51 16.04 -5.94 4.70
C PHE A 51 15.09 -4.79 5.07
N LEU A 52 14.22 -4.96 6.07
CA LEU A 52 13.36 -3.88 6.54
C LEU A 52 14.20 -2.68 7.00
N ALA A 53 15.24 -2.95 7.78
CA ALA A 53 16.11 -1.90 8.30
C ALA A 53 16.86 -1.15 7.21
N LYS A 54 16.90 -1.69 5.98
CA LYS A 54 17.57 -1.08 4.84
C LYS A 54 16.64 -0.30 3.94
N GLY A 55 15.40 -0.06 4.39
CA GLY A 55 14.43 0.72 3.63
C GLY A 55 13.81 0.00 2.43
N MET A 56 13.86 -1.33 2.41
CA MET A 56 13.34 -2.09 1.27
C MET A 56 11.83 -2.01 1.13
N ALA A 57 11.09 -1.86 2.24
CA ALA A 57 9.64 -1.68 2.17
C ALA A 57 9.29 -0.39 1.43
N LYS A 58 10.00 0.71 1.71
CA LYS A 58 9.79 1.97 0.99
C LYS A 58 10.12 1.83 -0.48
N LYS A 59 11.21 1.11 -0.79
CA LYS A 59 11.61 0.88 -2.17
C LYS A 59 10.53 0.10 -2.93
N MET A 60 9.95 -0.92 -2.30
CA MET A 60 8.89 -1.70 -2.90
C MET A 60 7.66 -0.83 -3.18
N ILE A 61 7.26 0.02 -2.23
CA ILE A 61 6.11 0.90 -2.41
C ILE A 61 6.36 1.88 -3.55
N LYS A 62 7.57 2.42 -3.69
CA LYS A 62 7.91 3.29 -4.82
C LYS A 62 7.80 2.56 -6.15
N LEU A 63 8.17 1.29 -6.21
CA LEU A 63 8.00 0.49 -7.43
C LEU A 63 6.53 0.27 -7.75
N ILE A 64 5.69 0.09 -6.71
CA ILE A 64 4.24 -0.01 -6.90
C ILE A 64 3.69 1.29 -7.48
N GLU A 65 4.17 2.45 -7.00
CA GLU A 65 3.76 3.74 -7.54
C GLU A 65 4.10 3.86 -9.02
N GLN A 66 5.29 3.42 -9.41
CA GLN A 66 5.68 3.42 -10.82
C GLN A 66 4.80 2.50 -11.65
N TYR A 67 4.43 1.35 -11.10
CA TYR A 67 3.50 0.45 -11.77
C TYR A 67 2.14 1.13 -12.02
N ALA A 68 1.61 1.80 -10.99
CA ALA A 68 0.34 2.51 -11.11
C ALA A 68 0.41 3.56 -12.22
N LEU A 69 1.47 4.36 -12.24
CA LEU A 69 1.67 5.36 -13.28
C LEU A 69 1.73 4.73 -14.67
N SER A 70 2.35 3.58 -14.82
CA SER A 70 2.42 2.88 -16.10
C SER A 70 1.06 2.44 -16.60
N LYS A 71 0.07 2.33 -15.71
CA LYS A 71 -1.31 1.99 -16.04
C LYS A 71 -2.23 3.22 -16.07
N ASN A 72 -1.65 4.42 -16.01
CA ASN A 72 -2.41 5.68 -15.94
C ASN A 72 -3.34 5.73 -14.72
N ILE A 73 -2.91 5.16 -13.61
CA ILE A 73 -3.63 5.20 -12.35
C ILE A 73 -2.85 6.08 -11.38
N TYR A 74 -3.56 7.02 -10.74
CA TYR A 74 -2.94 8.08 -9.95
C TYR A 74 -3.33 8.03 -8.48
N SER A 75 -3.88 6.92 -8.03
CA SER A 75 -4.21 6.72 -6.62
C SER A 75 -3.71 5.38 -6.15
N LEU A 76 -3.09 5.38 -4.97
CA LEU A 76 -2.71 4.16 -4.27
C LEU A 76 -3.40 4.15 -2.93
N LYS A 77 -4.00 3.00 -2.60
CA LYS A 77 -4.70 2.79 -1.34
C LYS A 77 -4.10 1.59 -0.63
N ALA A 78 -4.01 1.69 0.67
CA ALA A 78 -3.47 0.62 1.49
C ALA A 78 -4.05 0.70 2.90
N ASP A 79 -3.91 -0.38 3.66
CA ASP A 79 -4.31 -0.39 5.05
C ASP A 79 -3.26 -1.10 5.89
N THR A 80 -3.27 -0.82 7.19
CA THR A 80 -2.37 -1.48 8.13
C THR A 80 -3.01 -1.55 9.51
N ASN A 81 -2.51 -2.45 10.35
CA ASN A 81 -2.97 -2.58 11.74
C ASN A 81 -2.60 -1.36 12.56
N HIS A 82 -3.40 -1.08 13.60
CA HIS A 82 -3.17 0.06 14.49
C HIS A 82 -1.83 0.00 15.22
N ASP A 83 -1.32 -1.18 15.44
CA ASP A 83 -0.06 -1.37 16.17
C ASP A 83 1.17 -1.46 15.28
N ASN A 84 0.98 -1.36 13.96
CA ASN A 84 2.10 -1.42 13.02
C ASN A 84 2.71 -0.03 12.84
N ILE A 85 3.38 0.44 13.89
CA ILE A 85 3.99 1.78 13.90
C ILE A 85 5.02 1.96 12.78
N PRO A 86 5.91 1.00 12.51
CA PRO A 86 6.86 1.16 11.41
C PRO A 86 6.19 1.41 10.06
N MET A 87 5.11 0.70 9.77
CA MET A 87 4.41 0.87 8.49
C MET A 87 3.72 2.23 8.42
N MET A 88 3.12 2.68 9.52
CA MET A 88 2.50 4.00 9.55
C MET A 88 3.52 5.10 9.27
N LYS A 89 4.74 4.97 9.83
CA LYS A 89 5.81 5.93 9.57
C LYS A 89 6.25 5.92 8.11
N ILE A 90 6.29 4.74 7.49
CA ILE A 90 6.62 4.62 6.08
C ILE A 90 5.59 5.34 5.22
N PHE A 91 4.30 5.12 5.49
CA PHE A 91 3.24 5.82 4.77
C PHE A 91 3.38 7.33 4.88
N GLU A 92 3.61 7.84 6.09
CA GLU A 92 3.78 9.27 6.31
C GLU A 92 4.97 9.83 5.53
N LYS A 93 6.10 9.15 5.57
CA LYS A 93 7.30 9.57 4.84
C LYS A 93 7.10 9.60 3.34
N LEU A 94 6.30 8.69 2.82
CA LEU A 94 6.06 8.60 1.38
C LEU A 94 4.93 9.50 0.91
N GLY A 95 4.33 10.26 1.81
CA GLY A 95 3.31 11.24 1.45
C GLY A 95 1.89 10.70 1.43
N TYR A 96 1.64 9.57 2.07
CA TYR A 96 0.28 9.05 2.23
C TYR A 96 -0.46 9.82 3.30
N SER A 97 -1.78 9.92 3.14
CA SER A 97 -2.65 10.56 4.13
C SER A 97 -3.51 9.50 4.80
N PHE A 98 -3.68 9.65 6.10
CA PHE A 98 -4.62 8.82 6.84
C PHE A 98 -6.04 9.23 6.46
N CYS A 99 -6.85 8.26 6.05
CA CYS A 99 -8.20 8.53 5.55
C CYS A 99 -9.32 8.06 6.48
N GLY A 100 -9.04 7.12 7.36
CA GLY A 100 -10.05 6.59 8.25
C GLY A 100 -9.82 5.12 8.57
N ILE A 101 -10.90 4.45 8.94
CA ILE A 101 -10.85 3.05 9.36
C ILE A 101 -11.64 2.20 8.38
N VAL A 102 -11.03 1.12 7.90
CA VAL A 102 -11.71 0.10 7.13
C VAL A 102 -11.73 -1.19 7.94
N TYR A 103 -12.69 -2.05 7.67
CA TYR A 103 -12.81 -3.32 8.39
C TYR A 103 -12.55 -4.47 7.43
N ILE A 104 -11.41 -5.14 7.64
CA ILE A 104 -11.01 -6.30 6.84
C ILE A 104 -11.31 -7.53 7.68
N ARG A 105 -12.24 -8.37 7.21
CA ARG A 105 -12.68 -9.56 7.97
C ARG A 105 -13.09 -9.18 9.41
N LYS A 106 -13.82 -8.07 9.53
CA LYS A 106 -14.30 -7.52 10.81
C LYS A 106 -13.19 -6.97 11.71
N SER A 107 -11.97 -6.86 11.19
CA SER A 107 -10.85 -6.30 11.95
C SER A 107 -10.62 -4.86 11.52
N PRO A 108 -10.58 -3.89 12.46
CA PRO A 108 -10.35 -2.50 12.08
C PRO A 108 -8.90 -2.28 11.66
N ARG A 109 -8.73 -1.55 10.56
CA ARG A 109 -7.44 -1.25 9.98
C ARG A 109 -7.38 0.24 9.62
N ARG A 110 -6.20 0.82 9.75
CA ARG A 110 -6.00 2.21 9.36
C ARG A 110 -5.83 2.28 7.84
N ALA A 111 -6.62 3.14 7.20
CA ALA A 111 -6.64 3.27 5.74
C ALA A 111 -5.87 4.51 5.31
N TYR A 112 -5.08 4.36 4.25
CA TYR A 112 -4.23 5.41 3.72
C TYR A 112 -4.39 5.52 2.21
N GLU A 113 -4.25 6.73 1.70
CA GLU A 113 -4.24 6.97 0.25
C GLU A 113 -3.15 7.97 -0.11
N LYS A 114 -2.54 7.75 -1.27
CA LYS A 114 -1.65 8.72 -1.88
C LYS A 114 -2.13 9.00 -3.30
N VAL A 115 -2.32 10.27 -3.64
CA VAL A 115 -2.67 10.69 -4.98
C VAL A 115 -1.39 11.12 -5.68
N LEU A 116 -1.12 10.49 -6.82
CA LEU A 116 0.10 10.78 -7.59
C LEU A 116 -0.15 11.93 -8.55
N LYS A 117 0.90 12.60 -8.96
CA LYS A 117 0.82 13.67 -9.95
C LYS A 117 0.92 13.09 -11.35
N LYS A 118 0.08 13.63 -12.22
CA LYS A 118 0.15 13.30 -13.64
C LYS A 118 1.41 13.86 -14.29
#